data_0296f45ee971f8473f4f37c48ce5f9ba
#
_entry.id   0296f45ee971f8473f4f37c48ce5f9ba
#
_cell.length_a   1.000
_cell.length_b   1.000
_cell.length_c   1.000
_cell.angle_alpha   90.00
_cell.angle_beta   90.00
_cell.angle_gamma   90.00
#
_symmetry.space_group_name_H-M   'P 1'
#
loop_
_entity.id
_entity.type
_entity.pdbx_description
1 polymer ?
#
loop_
_entity_poly.entity_id
_entity_poly.type
_entity_poly.pdbx_seq_one_letter_code
_entity_poly.pdbx_strand_id
1 'polypeptide(L)'
;MNDKTRKSSTHYAIGKKNPNLPFHPAVRAGDFIFVSGQVPKDENNNMISGTIEEETLATLKTIARVIADEGATLSDVVRITTYLEDTRDFGRYNKAFLEGIGDAVLARTTVEAKAVINTKIEMDAVVYKPLPSGK
;
A
#
# COMPACT_ATOMS: atom_id res chain seq x y z
N MET A 1 5.92 19.81 -15.43
CA MET A 1 5.17 19.46 -15.39
C MET A 1 4.84 18.59 -15.19
N ASN A 2 4.39 18.92 -15.08
CA ASN A 2 3.79 18.24 -14.76
C ASN A 2 3.55 17.27 -15.05
N ASP A 3 3.79 17.11 -14.75
CA ASP A 3 3.45 15.93 -14.55
C ASP A 3 2.19 15.59 -14.98
N LYS A 4 1.23 16.32 -14.73
CA LYS A 4 -0.11 16.10 -15.15
C LYS A 4 -0.28 16.14 -16.64
N THR A 5 0.63 16.76 -17.30
CA THR A 5 0.57 16.74 -18.76
C THR A 5 0.71 15.34 -19.30
N ARG A 6 1.21 14.42 -18.46
CA ARG A 6 1.33 13.06 -18.90
C ARG A 6 0.05 12.28 -18.75
N LYS A 7 -1.05 12.95 -18.53
CA LYS A 7 -2.29 12.25 -18.47
C LYS A 7 -2.71 11.63 -19.77
N SER A 8 -2.16 12.08 -20.86
CA SER A 8 -2.39 11.37 -22.11
C SER A 8 -1.79 9.98 -22.04
N SER A 9 -0.84 9.81 -21.13
CA SER A 9 -0.28 8.51 -20.84
C SER A 9 -1.08 7.88 -19.72
N THR A 10 -1.30 6.57 -19.80
CA THR A 10 -1.97 5.84 -18.73
C THR A 10 -0.98 5.33 -17.71
N HIS A 11 0.25 5.84 -17.74
CA HIS A 11 1.30 5.38 -16.81
C HIS A 11 1.99 6.61 -16.22
N TYR A 12 1.83 6.81 -14.92
CA TYR A 12 2.47 7.95 -14.25
C TYR A 12 2.62 7.70 -12.74
N ALA A 13 3.52 8.46 -12.14
CA ALA A 13 3.83 8.36 -10.72
C ALA A 13 2.71 8.95 -9.86
N ILE A 14 2.50 8.37 -8.70
CA ILE A 14 1.56 8.85 -7.70
C ILE A 14 2.36 9.19 -6.46
N GLY A 15 2.06 10.35 -5.87
CA GLY A 15 2.68 10.78 -4.64
C GLY A 15 4.03 11.41 -4.88
N LYS A 16 4.61 11.90 -3.79
CA LYS A 16 5.87 12.59 -3.84
C LYS A 16 7.01 11.62 -3.60
N LYS A 17 7.89 11.50 -4.57
CA LYS A 17 9.04 10.62 -4.46
C LYS A 17 10.04 11.16 -3.45
N ASN A 18 10.54 10.28 -2.58
CA ASN A 18 11.68 10.60 -1.73
C ASN A 18 12.91 10.66 -2.64
N PRO A 19 13.62 11.80 -2.68
CA PRO A 19 14.75 11.95 -3.60
C PRO A 19 15.88 10.95 -3.36
N ASN A 20 15.91 10.33 -2.19
CA ASN A 20 16.96 9.36 -1.86
C ASN A 20 16.57 7.92 -2.22
N LEU A 21 15.39 7.72 -2.78
CA LEU A 21 14.93 6.37 -3.15
C LEU A 21 14.70 6.29 -4.65
N PRO A 22 15.00 5.15 -5.27
CA PRO A 22 14.89 5.00 -6.72
C PRO A 22 13.49 4.60 -7.19
N PHE A 23 12.45 4.88 -6.41
CA PHE A 23 11.08 4.49 -6.77
C PHE A 23 10.09 5.48 -6.17
N HIS A 24 8.87 5.45 -6.68
CA HIS A 24 7.78 6.29 -6.21
C HIS A 24 6.89 5.49 -5.24
N PRO A 25 6.08 6.16 -4.42
CA PRO A 25 5.16 5.45 -3.53
C PRO A 25 4.19 4.55 -4.27
N ALA A 26 3.77 4.96 -5.46
CA ALA A 26 2.87 4.16 -6.28
C ALA A 26 2.95 4.64 -7.72
N VAL A 27 2.41 3.82 -8.62
CA VAL A 27 2.40 4.10 -10.04
C VAL A 27 1.03 3.75 -10.59
N ARG A 28 0.44 4.66 -11.34
CA ARG A 28 -0.78 4.38 -12.09
C ARG A 28 -0.38 3.71 -13.41
N ALA A 29 -1.06 2.63 -13.78
CA ALA A 29 -0.86 1.99 -15.07
C ALA A 29 -2.25 1.60 -15.58
N GLY A 30 -2.83 2.45 -16.43
CA GLY A 30 -4.18 2.25 -16.91
C GLY A 30 -5.16 2.31 -15.74
N ASP A 31 -5.98 1.29 -15.61
CA ASP A 31 -6.98 1.23 -14.55
C ASP A 31 -6.44 0.67 -13.25
N PHE A 32 -5.15 0.37 -13.20
CA PHE A 32 -4.54 -0.22 -12.01
C PHE A 32 -3.57 0.75 -11.34
N ILE A 33 -3.43 0.59 -10.05
CA ILE A 33 -2.43 1.32 -9.27
C ILE A 33 -1.55 0.26 -8.61
N PHE A 34 -0.25 0.42 -8.78
CA PHE A 34 0.74 -0.46 -8.17
C PHE A 34 1.39 0.30 -7.02
N VAL A 35 1.23 -0.21 -5.82
CA VAL A 35 1.72 0.47 -4.61
C VAL A 35 3.00 -0.21 -4.17
N SER A 36 4.06 0.59 -4.02
CA SER A 36 5.34 0.10 -3.50
C SER A 36 5.17 -0.40 -2.08
N GLY A 37 6.11 -1.21 -1.62
CA GLY A 37 6.07 -1.73 -0.26
C GLY A 37 5.89 -0.61 0.75
N GLN A 38 4.88 -0.73 1.59
CA GLN A 38 4.56 0.24 2.63
C GLN A 38 4.76 -0.40 4.00
N VAL A 39 5.12 0.41 4.95
CA VAL A 39 5.41 -0.01 6.32
C VAL A 39 4.51 0.77 7.27
N PRO A 40 4.45 0.38 8.56
CA PRO A 40 3.55 1.07 9.49
C PRO A 40 4.05 2.48 9.76
N LYS A 41 3.25 3.47 9.38
CA LYS A 41 3.57 4.88 9.60
C LYS A 41 2.32 5.63 10.03
N ASP A 42 2.54 6.72 10.75
CA ASP A 42 1.43 7.60 11.10
C ASP A 42 1.25 8.65 9.99
N GLU A 43 0.29 9.54 10.18
CA GLU A 43 -0.03 10.55 9.16
C GLU A 43 1.08 11.59 9.00
N ASN A 44 2.03 11.63 9.92
CA ASN A 44 3.20 12.51 9.81
C ASN A 44 4.39 11.78 9.22
N ASN A 45 4.16 10.57 8.70
CA ASN A 45 5.19 9.75 8.05
C ASN A 45 6.25 9.22 9.02
N ASN A 46 5.92 9.14 10.30
CA ASN A 46 6.81 8.57 11.31
C ASN A 46 6.50 7.09 11.48
N MET A 47 7.57 6.29 11.64
CA MET A 47 7.40 4.86 11.85
C MET A 47 6.66 4.58 13.16
N ILE A 48 5.75 3.62 13.11
CA ILE A 48 5.06 3.11 14.27
C ILE A 48 5.70 1.78 14.63
N SER A 49 6.11 1.64 15.89
CA SER A 49 6.65 0.40 16.40
C SER A 49 5.74 -0.07 17.51
N GLY A 50 5.12 -1.21 17.34
CA GLY A 50 4.17 -1.71 18.32
C GLY A 50 3.92 -3.20 18.16
N THR A 51 2.74 -3.65 18.55
CA THR A 51 2.36 -5.05 18.37
C THR A 51 2.14 -5.32 16.90
N ILE A 52 2.10 -6.60 16.52
CA ILE A 52 1.83 -6.94 15.13
C ILE A 52 0.45 -6.44 14.72
N GLU A 53 -0.52 -6.42 15.62
CA GLU A 53 -1.84 -5.89 15.32
C GLU A 53 -1.77 -4.40 14.98
N GLU A 54 -1.07 -3.64 15.82
CA GLU A 54 -0.92 -2.21 15.61
C GLU A 54 -0.18 -1.91 14.31
N GLU A 55 0.89 -2.65 14.04
CA GLU A 55 1.67 -2.43 12.83
C GLU A 55 0.91 -2.84 11.59
N THR A 56 0.09 -3.90 11.65
CA THR A 56 -0.73 -4.31 10.53
C THR A 56 -1.74 -3.22 10.17
N LEU A 57 -2.46 -2.71 11.17
CA LEU A 57 -3.46 -1.67 10.93
C LEU A 57 -2.82 -0.40 10.41
N ALA A 58 -1.66 -0.03 10.96
CA ALA A 58 -0.95 1.18 10.52
C ALA A 58 -0.47 1.04 9.07
N THR A 59 -0.01 -0.14 8.68
CA THR A 59 0.46 -0.37 7.32
C THR A 59 -0.70 -0.26 6.32
N LEU A 60 -1.86 -0.80 6.65
CA LEU A 60 -3.03 -0.66 5.80
C LEU A 60 -3.44 0.80 5.66
N LYS A 61 -3.35 1.57 6.73
CA LYS A 61 -3.65 3.00 6.66
C LYS A 61 -2.63 3.74 5.81
N THR A 62 -1.37 3.32 5.84
CA THR A 62 -0.36 3.92 4.98
C THR A 62 -0.70 3.70 3.51
N ILE A 63 -1.11 2.47 3.16
CA ILE A 63 -1.54 2.18 1.80
C ILE A 63 -2.73 3.06 1.43
N ALA A 64 -3.71 3.18 2.33
CA ALA A 64 -4.90 3.99 2.07
C ALA A 64 -4.52 5.44 1.76
N ARG A 65 -3.56 5.99 2.49
CA ARG A 65 -3.12 7.37 2.25
C ARG A 65 -2.46 7.53 0.88
N VAL A 66 -1.66 6.54 0.48
CA VAL A 66 -0.96 6.60 -0.80
C VAL A 66 -1.95 6.63 -1.96
N ILE A 67 -3.00 5.81 -1.91
CA ILE A 67 -3.93 5.71 -3.04
C ILE A 67 -5.05 6.76 -3.00
N ALA A 68 -5.16 7.49 -1.91
CA ALA A 68 -6.22 8.49 -1.76
C ALA A 68 -6.15 9.59 -2.82
N ASP A 69 -4.94 9.93 -3.27
CA ASP A 69 -4.76 10.96 -4.29
C ASP A 69 -5.43 10.61 -5.61
N GLU A 70 -5.64 9.32 -5.86
CA GLU A 70 -6.29 8.86 -7.08
C GLU A 70 -7.77 8.54 -6.84
N GLY A 71 -8.30 8.94 -5.71
CA GLY A 71 -9.70 8.68 -5.38
C GLY A 71 -10.00 7.25 -5.01
N ALA A 72 -8.97 6.45 -4.76
CA ALA A 72 -9.15 5.05 -4.41
C ALA A 72 -9.16 4.86 -2.90
N THR A 73 -9.80 3.79 -2.46
CA THR A 73 -9.85 3.40 -1.06
C THR A 73 -9.42 1.96 -0.94
N LEU A 74 -9.29 1.47 0.28
CA LEU A 74 -8.93 0.07 0.51
C LEU A 74 -9.93 -0.90 -0.14
N SER A 75 -11.17 -0.49 -0.33
CA SER A 75 -12.16 -1.32 -1.01
C SER A 75 -11.78 -1.63 -2.46
N ASP A 76 -10.91 -0.83 -3.04
CA ASP A 76 -10.48 -1.00 -4.44
C ASP A 76 -9.26 -1.89 -4.57
N VAL A 77 -8.69 -2.33 -3.45
CA VAL A 77 -7.51 -3.20 -3.45
C VAL A 77 -7.90 -4.59 -3.95
N VAL A 78 -7.15 -5.12 -4.91
CA VAL A 78 -7.42 -6.45 -5.45
C VAL A 78 -6.33 -7.45 -5.12
N ARG A 79 -5.18 -6.97 -4.67
CA ARG A 79 -4.09 -7.87 -4.26
C ARG A 79 -3.20 -7.20 -3.23
N ILE A 80 -2.81 -7.98 -2.22
CA ILE A 80 -1.77 -7.57 -1.26
C ILE A 80 -0.79 -8.71 -1.11
N THR A 81 0.50 -8.36 -1.13
CA THR A 81 1.55 -9.27 -0.71
C THR A 81 2.11 -8.73 0.60
N THR A 82 2.16 -9.59 1.60
CA THR A 82 2.65 -9.22 2.93
C THR A 82 3.95 -9.95 3.21
N TYR A 83 4.90 -9.19 3.75
CA TYR A 83 6.19 -9.69 4.22
C TYR A 83 6.15 -9.59 5.74
N LEU A 84 6.01 -10.73 6.41
CA LEU A 84 5.81 -10.83 7.86
C LEU A 84 7.10 -11.34 8.47
N GLU A 85 7.66 -10.60 9.41
CA GLU A 85 8.96 -10.92 9.96
C GLU A 85 8.96 -12.26 10.73
N ASP A 86 7.86 -12.56 11.44
CA ASP A 86 7.79 -13.72 12.30
C ASP A 86 6.48 -14.46 12.05
N THR A 87 6.57 -15.71 11.55
CA THR A 87 5.39 -16.51 11.25
C THR A 87 4.54 -16.82 12.46
N ARG A 88 5.10 -16.72 13.67
CA ARG A 88 4.30 -16.92 14.89
C ARG A 88 3.24 -15.85 15.06
N ASP A 89 3.38 -14.72 14.35
CA ASP A 89 2.40 -13.64 14.40
C ASP A 89 1.26 -13.81 13.40
N PHE A 90 1.27 -14.91 12.62
CA PHE A 90 0.35 -15.04 11.49
C PHE A 90 -1.12 -14.92 11.90
N GLY A 91 -1.52 -15.57 13.00
CA GLY A 91 -2.93 -15.53 13.43
C GLY A 91 -3.37 -14.15 13.88
N ARG A 92 -2.53 -13.45 14.62
CA ARG A 92 -2.85 -12.10 15.08
C ARG A 92 -2.84 -11.11 13.93
N TYR A 93 -1.90 -11.29 13.01
CA TYR A 93 -1.87 -10.49 11.79
C TYR A 93 -3.15 -10.70 10.97
N ASN A 94 -3.58 -11.94 10.79
CA ASN A 94 -4.81 -12.22 10.04
C ASN A 94 -6.00 -11.51 10.64
N LYS A 95 -6.12 -11.53 11.96
CA LYS A 95 -7.25 -10.91 12.64
C LYS A 95 -7.23 -9.39 12.43
N ALA A 96 -6.08 -8.78 12.61
CA ALA A 96 -5.96 -7.33 12.41
C ALA A 96 -6.17 -6.95 10.94
N PHE A 97 -5.66 -7.78 10.02
CA PHE A 97 -5.83 -7.55 8.60
C PHE A 97 -7.32 -7.53 8.24
N LEU A 98 -8.06 -8.54 8.69
CA LEU A 98 -9.48 -8.62 8.43
C LEU A 98 -10.22 -7.38 8.93
N GLU A 99 -9.83 -6.91 10.09
CA GLU A 99 -10.43 -5.74 10.70
C GLU A 99 -10.11 -4.46 9.90
N GLY A 100 -8.87 -4.33 9.45
CA GLY A 100 -8.43 -3.09 8.81
C GLY A 100 -8.73 -2.99 7.33
N ILE A 101 -8.85 -4.13 6.63
CA ILE A 101 -9.05 -4.09 5.18
C ILE A 101 -10.51 -3.82 4.80
N GLY A 102 -11.42 -4.07 5.71
CA GLY A 102 -12.83 -3.82 5.46
C GLY A 102 -13.43 -4.84 4.49
N ASP A 103 -14.17 -4.32 3.52
CA ASP A 103 -14.93 -5.16 2.60
C ASP A 103 -14.23 -5.42 1.28
N ALA A 104 -12.95 -5.16 1.19
CA ALA A 104 -12.21 -5.41 -0.05
C ALA A 104 -12.26 -6.89 -0.42
N VAL A 105 -12.39 -7.15 -1.72
CA VAL A 105 -12.35 -8.50 -2.26
C VAL A 105 -10.99 -8.64 -2.94
N LEU A 106 -10.07 -9.35 -2.31
CA LEU A 106 -8.70 -9.36 -2.77
C LEU A 106 -8.05 -10.74 -2.67
N ALA A 107 -7.01 -10.90 -3.47
CA ALA A 107 -6.11 -12.03 -3.34
C ALA A 107 -4.94 -11.62 -2.45
N ARG A 108 -4.41 -12.54 -1.66
CA ARG A 108 -3.32 -12.21 -0.76
C ARG A 108 -2.31 -13.35 -0.69
N THR A 109 -1.04 -12.96 -0.64
CA THR A 109 0.05 -13.90 -0.34
C THR A 109 0.80 -13.33 0.86
N THR A 110 1.15 -14.18 1.81
CA THR A 110 1.95 -13.79 2.96
C THR A 110 3.17 -14.70 3.01
N VAL A 111 4.34 -14.09 3.15
CA VAL A 111 5.60 -14.83 3.31
C VAL A 111 6.32 -14.33 4.55
N GLU A 112 7.14 -15.19 5.11
CA GLU A 112 8.03 -14.78 6.19
C GLU A 112 9.27 -14.19 5.57
N ALA A 113 9.55 -12.93 5.90
CA ALA A 113 10.73 -12.25 5.37
C ALA A 113 11.04 -11.05 6.25
N LYS A 114 12.31 -10.74 6.37
CA LYS A 114 12.73 -9.55 7.07
C LYS A 114 12.78 -8.41 6.06
N ALA A 115 12.05 -7.34 6.34
CA ALA A 115 12.08 -6.16 5.48
C ALA A 115 13.44 -5.49 5.56
N VAL A 116 13.75 -4.64 4.59
CA VAL A 116 15.06 -3.96 4.57
C VAL A 116 15.16 -2.87 5.62
N ILE A 117 14.03 -2.48 6.23
CA ILE A 117 14.04 -1.57 7.36
C ILE A 117 13.46 -2.31 8.56
N ASN A 118 13.67 -1.75 9.76
CA ASN A 118 13.25 -2.43 10.99
C ASN A 118 11.75 -2.27 11.20
N THR A 119 11.01 -3.32 10.87
CA THR A 119 9.55 -3.36 11.01
C THR A 119 9.11 -4.82 11.10
N LYS A 120 7.99 -5.07 11.73
CA LYS A 120 7.44 -6.43 11.80
C LYS A 120 6.70 -6.81 10.52
N ILE A 121 6.34 -5.83 9.69
CA ILE A 121 5.47 -6.09 8.55
C ILE A 121 5.69 -5.05 7.46
N GLU A 122 5.59 -5.52 6.22
CA GLU A 122 5.58 -4.66 5.05
C GLU A 122 4.56 -5.24 4.08
N MET A 123 3.84 -4.38 3.37
CA MET A 123 2.85 -4.81 2.37
C MET A 123 2.99 -4.01 1.10
N ASP A 124 2.87 -4.68 -0.05
CA ASP A 124 2.63 -3.97 -1.30
C ASP A 124 1.24 -4.33 -1.81
N ALA A 125 0.72 -3.55 -2.74
CA ALA A 125 -0.67 -3.72 -3.15
C ALA A 125 -0.85 -3.44 -4.63
N VAL A 126 -1.89 -4.06 -5.20
CA VAL A 126 -2.40 -3.72 -6.52
C VAL A 126 -3.85 -3.29 -6.32
N VAL A 127 -4.21 -2.16 -6.91
CA VAL A 127 -5.52 -1.54 -6.75
C VAL A 127 -6.16 -1.41 -8.12
N TYR A 128 -7.44 -1.73 -8.22
CA TYR A 128 -8.19 -1.54 -9.45
C TYR A 128 -9.10 -0.34 -9.26
N LYS A 129 -8.78 0.73 -9.97
CA LYS A 129 -9.56 1.97 -9.89
C LYS A 129 -9.60 2.57 -11.28
N PRO A 130 -10.63 2.26 -12.07
CA PRO A 130 -10.68 2.74 -13.46
C PRO A 130 -10.51 4.24 -13.56
N LEU A 131 -9.81 4.66 -14.59
CA LEU A 131 -9.69 6.06 -14.91
C LEU A 131 -11.07 6.60 -15.29
N PRO A 132 -11.36 7.87 -15.00
CA PRO A 132 -12.64 8.45 -15.40
C PRO A 132 -12.81 8.34 -16.90
N SER A 133 -13.98 7.85 -17.34
CA SER A 133 -14.26 7.72 -18.75
C SER A 133 -14.49 9.09 -19.37
N GLY A 134 -14.21 9.18 -20.65
CA GLY A 134 -14.44 10.42 -21.38
C GLY A 134 -13.40 11.49 -21.13
N LYS A 135 -12.28 11.13 -20.52
CA LYS A 135 -11.25 12.13 -20.17
C LYS A 135 -9.96 11.99 -20.94
#